data_06a4fa26e628003929777afb0355912b
#
_entry.id   06a4fa26e628003929777afb0355912b
#
_cell.length_a   1.000
_cell.length_b   1.000
_cell.length_c   1.000
_cell.angle_alpha   90.00
_cell.angle_beta   90.00
_cell.angle_gamma   90.00
#
_symmetry.space_group_name_H-M   'P 1'
#
loop_
_entity.id
_entity.type
_entity.pdbx_description
1 polymer ?
#
loop_
_entity_poly.entity_id
_entity_poly.type
_entity_poly.pdbx_seq_one_letter_code
_entity_poly.pdbx_strand_id
1 'polypeptide(L)'
;LKKLDVMGEYTLPDDYKAEVQVIVNPEEKTLKFIDTGLGMTADEVEEYITQIAFSGATEFLSKYKDKTTDDQIIGHFGLGFYSAFMVADEVHIDTLSYKEGAAPVHWTCDGGTEYDMQEGNKTTVGTEITLFLNDESTEFSNEYRMREIIEKYCSFMPVNIYLSKENAPQEYETIDEAELRDDDVIVERIHEDAKTEEKENDKGEKEVVEVSPAKDKVKINKRPVSLSDPEPLWMKHPNSCTDEEYKEFYRKVFMDYKEPLFWIHLNMDYPFNLKGILYFPKINTEYDSIEGTIKLYNNQVFIADNIKEVIPEFLLLLKGVIDCPDLPLNVSRSALQNDGFVKKISEYITKKVADKLTGMCKTDRESYEKYWDDISPFIKYGCIKDSKFSDKMNDYILFKNIDGKYLTLKDCIEENRKPEDETKTEETVESTEEKKEDGAKDEKEPEKTTIFYVTDEVQQ
;
A
#
# COMPACT_ATOMS: atom_id res chain seq x y z
N LEU A 1 -14.06 9.15 -16.84
CA LEU A 1 -13.93 10.33 -17.70
C LEU A 1 -12.52 10.50 -18.25
N LYS A 2 -11.45 10.44 -17.44
CA LYS A 2 -10.05 10.59 -17.90
C LYS A 2 -9.69 9.63 -19.07
N LYS A 3 -10.16 8.38 -19.04
CA LYS A 3 -9.94 7.43 -20.15
C LYS A 3 -10.67 7.86 -21.43
N LEU A 4 -11.88 8.36 -21.32
CA LEU A 4 -12.65 8.86 -22.47
C LEU A 4 -12.01 10.10 -23.11
N ASP A 5 -11.45 10.98 -22.27
CA ASP A 5 -10.70 12.15 -22.74
C ASP A 5 -9.46 11.75 -23.53
N VAL A 6 -8.63 10.85 -22.99
CA VAL A 6 -7.44 10.32 -23.69
C VAL A 6 -7.81 9.66 -25.01
N MET A 7 -8.98 9.05 -25.13
CA MET A 7 -9.47 8.42 -26.36
C MET A 7 -10.16 9.40 -27.33
N GLY A 8 -10.35 10.66 -26.90
CA GLY A 8 -11.04 11.69 -27.70
C GLY A 8 -12.55 11.49 -27.80
N GLU A 9 -13.15 10.66 -26.91
CA GLU A 9 -14.59 10.41 -26.85
C GLU A 9 -15.32 11.41 -25.92
N TYR A 10 -14.55 12.12 -25.11
CA TYR A 10 -15.03 13.20 -24.22
C TYR A 10 -13.93 14.25 -24.07
N THR A 11 -14.28 15.47 -23.81
CA THR A 11 -13.33 16.55 -23.48
C THR A 11 -13.54 16.95 -22.03
N LEU A 12 -12.55 16.73 -21.18
CA LEU A 12 -12.61 17.13 -19.78
C LEU A 12 -12.59 18.67 -19.67
N PRO A 13 -13.39 19.25 -18.76
CA PRO A 13 -13.21 20.65 -18.37
C PRO A 13 -11.77 20.90 -17.85
N ASP A 14 -11.24 22.10 -18.08
CA ASP A 14 -9.88 22.46 -17.66
C ASP A 14 -9.67 22.36 -16.12
N ASP A 15 -10.75 22.57 -15.36
CA ASP A 15 -10.77 22.51 -13.89
C ASP A 15 -11.20 21.15 -13.33
N TYR A 16 -11.36 20.12 -14.18
CA TYR A 16 -11.83 18.82 -13.75
C TYR A 16 -10.89 18.15 -12.74
N LYS A 17 -11.44 17.77 -11.60
CA LYS A 17 -10.76 16.96 -10.58
C LYS A 17 -11.55 15.66 -10.36
N ALA A 18 -10.86 14.52 -10.47
CA ALA A 18 -11.45 13.23 -10.11
C ALA A 18 -11.47 13.12 -8.58
N GLU A 19 -12.64 13.21 -7.98
CA GLU A 19 -12.80 13.22 -6.53
C GLU A 19 -14.12 12.61 -6.07
N VAL A 20 -14.15 12.21 -4.81
CA VAL A 20 -15.35 11.82 -4.09
C VAL A 20 -15.44 12.68 -2.83
N GLN A 21 -16.57 13.32 -2.64
CA GLN A 21 -16.90 14.03 -1.41
C GLN A 21 -17.83 13.17 -0.57
N VAL A 22 -17.48 12.98 0.69
CA VAL A 22 -18.30 12.29 1.68
C VAL A 22 -18.80 13.34 2.68
N ILE A 23 -20.13 13.46 2.81
CA ILE A 23 -20.73 14.47 3.66
C ILE A 23 -21.60 13.76 4.70
N VAL A 24 -21.36 14.04 5.97
CA VAL A 24 -22.15 13.51 7.09
C VAL A 24 -23.07 14.57 7.64
N ASN A 25 -24.30 14.20 7.96
CA ASN A 25 -25.26 15.05 8.68
C ASN A 25 -25.88 14.29 9.86
N PRO A 26 -25.36 14.52 11.09
CA PRO A 26 -25.90 13.86 12.28
C PRO A 26 -27.31 14.29 12.66
N GLU A 27 -27.76 15.49 12.24
CA GLU A 27 -29.07 16.03 12.58
C GLU A 27 -30.16 15.35 11.76
N GLU A 28 -29.90 15.19 10.46
CA GLU A 28 -30.83 14.53 9.54
C GLU A 28 -30.55 13.02 9.41
N LYS A 29 -29.52 12.51 10.09
CA LYS A 29 -29.07 11.12 9.99
C LYS A 29 -28.75 10.70 8.56
N THR A 30 -28.10 11.57 7.77
CA THR A 30 -27.76 11.28 6.38
C THR A 30 -26.26 11.12 6.19
N LEU A 31 -25.92 10.27 5.23
CA LEU A 31 -24.58 10.07 4.71
C LEU A 31 -24.63 10.20 3.20
N LYS A 32 -23.90 11.16 2.65
CA LYS A 32 -23.94 11.50 1.22
C LYS A 32 -22.57 11.24 0.59
N PHE A 33 -22.56 10.66 -0.62
CA PHE A 33 -21.41 10.46 -1.47
C PHE A 33 -21.62 11.20 -2.78
N ILE A 34 -20.68 12.06 -3.15
CA ILE A 34 -20.73 12.82 -4.41
C ILE A 34 -19.47 12.51 -5.19
N ASP A 35 -19.61 11.95 -6.39
CA ASP A 35 -18.50 11.71 -7.30
C ASP A 35 -18.57 12.61 -8.54
N THR A 36 -17.41 12.83 -9.14
CA THR A 36 -17.22 13.53 -10.42
C THR A 36 -17.03 12.54 -11.57
N GLY A 37 -17.69 11.39 -11.52
CA GLY A 37 -17.58 10.30 -12.48
C GLY A 37 -18.39 10.51 -13.76
N LEU A 38 -18.75 9.39 -14.41
CA LEU A 38 -19.50 9.39 -15.67
C LEU A 38 -20.94 9.91 -15.54
N GLY A 39 -21.52 9.78 -14.35
CA GLY A 39 -22.96 9.89 -14.17
C GLY A 39 -23.72 8.80 -14.93
N MET A 40 -25.04 8.86 -14.88
CA MET A 40 -25.93 7.89 -15.52
C MET A 40 -27.11 8.59 -16.19
N THR A 41 -27.58 8.03 -17.32
CA THR A 41 -28.89 8.37 -17.92
C THR A 41 -29.99 7.59 -17.21
N ALA A 42 -31.27 7.93 -17.46
CA ALA A 42 -32.42 7.20 -16.90
C ALA A 42 -32.39 5.71 -17.27
N ASP A 43 -32.08 5.37 -18.52
CA ASP A 43 -31.96 3.99 -18.98
C ASP A 43 -30.80 3.24 -18.24
N GLU A 44 -29.69 3.93 -18.01
CA GLU A 44 -28.55 3.36 -17.26
C GLU A 44 -28.86 3.17 -15.77
N VAL A 45 -29.63 4.05 -15.15
CA VAL A 45 -30.11 3.87 -13.78
C VAL A 45 -31.03 2.66 -13.72
N GLU A 46 -31.94 2.50 -14.65
CA GLU A 46 -32.84 1.33 -14.73
C GLU A 46 -32.05 0.05 -14.96
N GLU A 47 -31.02 0.06 -15.80
CA GLU A 47 -30.22 -1.12 -16.12
C GLU A 47 -29.24 -1.51 -15.01
N TYR A 48 -28.50 -0.54 -14.43
CA TYR A 48 -27.37 -0.85 -13.52
C TYR A 48 -27.73 -0.74 -12.04
N ILE A 49 -28.78 -0.01 -11.69
CA ILE A 49 -29.19 0.18 -10.30
C ILE A 49 -30.37 -0.71 -9.94
N THR A 50 -31.36 -0.88 -10.84
CA THR A 50 -32.56 -1.64 -10.52
C THR A 50 -32.45 -3.14 -10.83
N GLN A 51 -31.46 -3.55 -11.65
CA GLN A 51 -31.22 -4.95 -11.97
C GLN A 51 -30.08 -5.53 -11.13
N ILE A 52 -30.41 -6.52 -10.30
CA ILE A 52 -29.44 -7.17 -9.41
C ILE A 52 -28.36 -7.90 -10.22
N ALA A 53 -27.10 -7.72 -9.82
CA ALA A 53 -25.92 -8.33 -10.44
C ALA A 53 -25.64 -7.90 -11.88
N PHE A 54 -26.17 -6.76 -12.30
CA PHE A 54 -25.80 -6.12 -13.56
C PHE A 54 -24.75 -5.03 -13.31
N SER A 55 -23.71 -4.96 -14.12
CA SER A 55 -22.63 -3.98 -13.91
C SER A 55 -22.17 -3.40 -15.24
N GLY A 56 -22.32 -2.08 -15.38
CA GLY A 56 -21.80 -1.33 -16.53
C GLY A 56 -20.26 -1.39 -16.66
N ALA A 57 -19.55 -1.76 -15.59
CA ALA A 57 -18.11 -1.98 -15.62
C ALA A 57 -17.71 -3.07 -16.61
N THR A 58 -18.47 -4.16 -16.70
CA THR A 58 -18.19 -5.28 -17.62
C THR A 58 -18.33 -4.85 -19.08
N GLU A 59 -19.37 -4.06 -19.39
CA GLU A 59 -19.57 -3.51 -20.73
C GLU A 59 -18.47 -2.52 -21.08
N PHE A 60 -18.13 -1.61 -20.16
CA PHE A 60 -17.06 -0.66 -20.34
C PHE A 60 -15.71 -1.36 -20.60
N LEU A 61 -15.36 -2.38 -19.80
CA LEU A 61 -14.14 -3.17 -20.00
C LEU A 61 -14.14 -3.88 -21.35
N SER A 62 -15.25 -4.48 -21.75
CA SER A 62 -15.35 -5.19 -23.03
C SER A 62 -15.18 -4.25 -24.22
N LYS A 63 -15.75 -3.04 -24.16
CA LYS A 63 -15.65 -2.01 -25.19
C LYS A 63 -14.23 -1.46 -25.35
N TYR A 64 -13.47 -1.39 -24.26
CA TYR A 64 -12.16 -0.73 -24.24
C TYR A 64 -10.96 -1.67 -23.98
N LYS A 65 -11.17 -2.99 -23.94
CA LYS A 65 -10.19 -4.02 -23.61
C LYS A 65 -8.88 -3.96 -24.45
N ASP A 66 -9.00 -3.59 -25.73
CA ASP A 66 -7.86 -3.52 -26.64
C ASP A 66 -7.11 -2.17 -26.60
N LYS A 67 -7.63 -1.19 -25.88
CA LYS A 67 -7.11 0.18 -25.84
C LYS A 67 -6.48 0.61 -24.53
N THR A 68 -6.62 -0.19 -23.47
CA THR A 68 -6.11 0.16 -22.14
C THR A 68 -5.45 -1.02 -21.47
N THR A 69 -4.20 -0.84 -21.04
CA THR A 69 -3.39 -1.84 -20.33
C THR A 69 -3.59 -1.80 -18.79
N ASP A 70 -4.27 -0.81 -18.24
CA ASP A 70 -4.49 -0.64 -16.80
C ASP A 70 -5.97 -0.68 -16.47
N ASP A 71 -6.47 -1.86 -16.11
CA ASP A 71 -7.84 -2.07 -15.65
C ASP A 71 -7.95 -1.78 -14.15
N GLN A 72 -8.07 -0.50 -13.80
CA GLN A 72 -8.31 -0.06 -12.41
C GLN A 72 -9.80 -0.05 -12.03
N ILE A 73 -10.63 -0.87 -12.67
CA ILE A 73 -12.04 -0.95 -12.33
C ILE A 73 -12.22 -1.89 -11.15
N ILE A 74 -12.69 -1.32 -10.04
CA ILE A 74 -12.85 -2.03 -8.76
C ILE A 74 -14.15 -2.85 -8.72
N GLY A 75 -15.22 -2.33 -9.33
CA GLY A 75 -16.57 -2.94 -9.31
C GLY A 75 -16.80 -3.92 -10.45
N HIS A 76 -16.99 -5.22 -10.17
CA HIS A 76 -17.23 -6.24 -11.19
C HIS A 76 -18.56 -6.97 -11.03
N PHE A 77 -19.18 -6.95 -9.85
CA PHE A 77 -20.29 -7.85 -9.52
C PHE A 77 -21.68 -7.22 -9.61
N GLY A 78 -21.79 -5.89 -9.69
CA GLY A 78 -23.09 -5.19 -9.70
C GLY A 78 -23.91 -5.37 -8.41
N LEU A 79 -23.28 -5.73 -7.31
CA LEU A 79 -23.94 -6.01 -6.03
C LEU A 79 -23.58 -5.03 -4.91
N GLY A 80 -22.49 -4.30 -5.06
CA GLY A 80 -21.96 -3.41 -4.00
C GLY A 80 -22.95 -2.32 -3.58
N PHE A 81 -23.69 -1.76 -4.53
CA PHE A 81 -24.69 -0.72 -4.28
C PHE A 81 -25.76 -1.16 -3.28
N TYR A 82 -26.22 -2.42 -3.37
CA TYR A 82 -27.30 -2.92 -2.51
C TYR A 82 -26.92 -3.01 -1.03
N SER A 83 -25.61 -2.96 -0.70
CA SER A 83 -25.16 -2.86 0.69
C SER A 83 -25.62 -1.55 1.36
N ALA A 84 -25.97 -0.53 0.61
CA ALA A 84 -26.54 0.71 1.12
C ALA A 84 -27.81 0.46 1.97
N PHE A 85 -28.67 -0.47 1.55
CA PHE A 85 -29.90 -0.83 2.25
C PHE A 85 -29.67 -1.65 3.55
N MET A 86 -28.44 -2.05 3.83
CA MET A 86 -28.09 -2.62 5.14
C MET A 86 -27.99 -1.54 6.24
N VAL A 87 -27.74 -0.29 5.84
CA VAL A 87 -27.49 0.81 6.77
C VAL A 87 -28.48 1.97 6.61
N ALA A 88 -29.28 1.97 5.55
CA ALA A 88 -30.24 3.02 5.25
C ALA A 88 -31.66 2.48 5.08
N ASP A 89 -32.65 3.24 5.58
CA ASP A 89 -34.06 2.99 5.33
C ASP A 89 -34.52 3.48 3.97
N GLU A 90 -33.80 4.46 3.40
CA GLU A 90 -34.08 5.03 2.10
C GLU A 90 -32.79 5.49 1.42
N VAL A 91 -32.70 5.34 0.10
CA VAL A 91 -31.54 5.75 -0.71
C VAL A 91 -32.03 6.60 -1.88
N HIS A 92 -31.41 7.79 -2.02
CA HIS A 92 -31.62 8.67 -3.17
C HIS A 92 -30.38 8.69 -4.05
N ILE A 93 -30.59 8.75 -5.37
CA ILE A 93 -29.53 8.95 -6.37
C ILE A 93 -29.91 10.15 -7.22
N ASP A 94 -29.06 11.17 -7.24
CA ASP A 94 -29.12 12.29 -8.16
C ASP A 94 -27.94 12.19 -9.12
N THR A 95 -28.19 12.04 -10.42
CA THR A 95 -27.12 11.77 -11.39
C THR A 95 -27.33 12.54 -12.70
N LEU A 96 -26.22 12.95 -13.32
CA LEU A 96 -26.20 13.54 -14.66
C LEU A 96 -25.07 12.88 -15.47
N SER A 97 -25.45 12.25 -16.57
CA SER A 97 -24.52 11.58 -17.47
C SER A 97 -23.65 12.57 -18.25
N TYR A 98 -22.40 12.17 -18.54
CA TYR A 98 -21.50 12.90 -19.44
C TYR A 98 -21.96 12.94 -20.89
N LYS A 99 -22.94 12.12 -21.26
CA LYS A 99 -23.44 12.01 -22.62
C LYS A 99 -24.15 13.30 -23.03
N GLU A 100 -23.86 13.78 -24.24
CA GLU A 100 -24.45 15.02 -24.76
C GLU A 100 -25.97 14.93 -24.80
N GLY A 101 -26.64 15.94 -24.27
CA GLY A 101 -28.09 16.01 -24.22
C GLY A 101 -28.76 15.14 -23.16
N ALA A 102 -28.01 14.51 -22.28
CA ALA A 102 -28.57 13.73 -21.16
C ALA A 102 -29.33 14.66 -20.19
N ALA A 103 -30.53 14.24 -19.76
CA ALA A 103 -31.25 14.87 -18.68
C ALA A 103 -30.81 14.37 -17.32
N PRO A 104 -30.82 15.21 -16.28
CA PRO A 104 -30.53 14.75 -14.91
C PRO A 104 -31.64 13.83 -14.40
N VAL A 105 -31.27 12.86 -13.59
CA VAL A 105 -32.17 11.85 -13.05
C VAL A 105 -32.16 11.89 -11.53
N HIS A 106 -33.33 11.82 -10.93
CA HIS A 106 -33.52 11.59 -9.49
C HIS A 106 -34.23 10.26 -9.30
N TRP A 107 -33.62 9.37 -8.53
CA TRP A 107 -34.13 8.04 -8.23
C TRP A 107 -34.17 7.81 -6.72
N THR A 108 -35.22 7.16 -6.23
CA THR A 108 -35.41 6.86 -4.81
C THR A 108 -35.92 5.45 -4.59
N CYS A 109 -35.47 4.79 -3.51
CA CYS A 109 -35.93 3.46 -3.10
C CYS A 109 -35.77 3.28 -1.58
N ASP A 110 -36.73 2.59 -0.98
CA ASP A 110 -36.74 2.21 0.44
C ASP A 110 -36.19 0.79 0.68
N GLY A 111 -35.54 0.19 -0.32
CA GLY A 111 -35.06 -1.18 -0.24
C GLY A 111 -36.11 -2.24 -0.54
N GLY A 112 -37.35 -1.85 -0.85
CA GLY A 112 -38.42 -2.71 -1.32
C GLY A 112 -38.28 -3.11 -2.79
N THR A 113 -39.40 -3.55 -3.39
CA THR A 113 -39.47 -3.94 -4.81
C THR A 113 -39.85 -2.80 -5.75
N GLU A 114 -40.24 -1.66 -5.19
CA GLU A 114 -40.67 -0.47 -5.92
C GLU A 114 -39.63 0.63 -5.77
N TYR A 115 -39.48 1.43 -6.81
CA TYR A 115 -38.65 2.64 -6.81
C TYR A 115 -39.41 3.76 -7.52
N ASP A 116 -39.04 5.00 -7.24
CA ASP A 116 -39.50 6.16 -7.98
C ASP A 116 -38.35 6.77 -8.79
N MET A 117 -38.62 7.21 -10.02
CA MET A 117 -37.64 7.83 -10.88
C MET A 117 -38.27 8.97 -11.65
N GLN A 118 -37.64 10.14 -11.57
CA GLN A 118 -38.12 11.36 -12.21
C GLN A 118 -36.94 12.20 -12.72
N GLU A 119 -37.24 13.27 -13.44
CA GLU A 119 -36.24 14.26 -13.85
C GLU A 119 -35.65 14.93 -12.60
N GLY A 120 -34.30 14.94 -12.50
CA GLY A 120 -33.57 15.53 -11.40
C GLY A 120 -33.19 17.00 -11.61
N ASN A 121 -32.45 17.54 -10.65
CA ASN A 121 -31.99 18.93 -10.67
C ASN A 121 -30.47 19.08 -10.76
N LYS A 122 -29.73 17.98 -10.91
CA LYS A 122 -28.25 18.00 -10.93
C LYS A 122 -27.75 18.72 -12.19
N THR A 123 -26.83 19.65 -12.02
CA THR A 123 -26.29 20.50 -13.09
C THR A 123 -24.88 20.14 -13.52
N THR A 124 -24.18 19.33 -12.73
CA THR A 124 -22.82 18.88 -12.99
C THR A 124 -22.77 17.38 -13.25
N VAL A 125 -21.93 16.96 -14.18
CA VAL A 125 -21.71 15.53 -14.48
C VAL A 125 -21.19 14.80 -13.25
N GLY A 126 -21.70 13.59 -13.00
CA GLY A 126 -21.36 12.76 -11.86
C GLY A 126 -22.59 12.25 -11.12
N THR A 127 -22.38 11.59 -9.99
CA THR A 127 -23.45 10.99 -9.18
C THR A 127 -23.38 11.46 -7.74
N GLU A 128 -24.52 11.70 -7.14
CA GLU A 128 -24.73 11.94 -5.72
C GLU A 128 -25.63 10.84 -5.17
N ILE A 129 -25.18 10.13 -4.14
CA ILE A 129 -25.93 9.09 -3.44
C ILE A 129 -26.14 9.56 -2.01
N THR A 130 -27.39 9.71 -1.58
CA THR A 130 -27.76 10.07 -0.23
C THR A 130 -28.38 8.86 0.48
N LEU A 131 -27.81 8.45 1.58
CA LEU A 131 -28.29 7.40 2.47
C LEU A 131 -29.00 8.03 3.65
N PHE A 132 -30.29 7.75 3.83
CA PHE A 132 -31.05 8.07 5.05
C PHE A 132 -30.87 6.91 6.01
N LEU A 133 -29.97 7.09 7.00
CA LEU A 133 -29.49 6.03 7.87
C LEU A 133 -30.60 5.52 8.79
N ASN A 134 -30.71 4.19 8.92
CA ASN A 134 -31.58 3.57 9.89
C ASN A 134 -31.08 3.80 11.33
N ASP A 135 -31.93 3.54 12.32
CA ASP A 135 -31.61 3.81 13.72
C ASP A 135 -30.38 3.03 14.27
N GLU A 136 -30.12 1.84 13.73
CA GLU A 136 -28.99 0.99 14.13
C GLU A 136 -27.65 1.48 13.52
N SER A 137 -27.71 2.27 12.46
CA SER A 137 -26.55 2.70 11.66
C SER A 137 -26.20 4.19 11.80
N THR A 138 -26.79 4.88 12.79
CA THR A 138 -26.56 6.33 13.02
C THR A 138 -25.11 6.68 13.32
N GLU A 139 -24.27 5.71 13.72
CA GLU A 139 -22.83 5.91 13.88
C GLU A 139 -22.14 6.42 12.61
N PHE A 140 -22.66 6.08 11.44
CA PHE A 140 -22.09 6.50 10.14
C PHE A 140 -22.39 7.95 9.77
N SER A 141 -23.29 8.64 10.48
CA SER A 141 -23.43 10.10 10.36
C SER A 141 -22.40 10.89 11.20
N ASN A 142 -21.54 10.19 11.95
CA ASN A 142 -20.49 10.80 12.75
C ASN A 142 -19.19 10.96 11.94
N GLU A 143 -18.64 12.18 11.87
CA GLU A 143 -17.42 12.47 11.09
C GLU A 143 -16.21 11.65 11.54
N TYR A 144 -15.99 11.45 12.84
CA TYR A 144 -14.84 10.67 13.32
C TYR A 144 -14.95 9.20 12.91
N ARG A 145 -16.16 8.64 12.98
CA ARG A 145 -16.40 7.26 12.58
C ARG A 145 -16.22 7.07 11.08
N MET A 146 -16.73 8.00 10.27
CA MET A 146 -16.52 7.94 8.82
C MET A 146 -15.06 8.11 8.44
N ARG A 147 -14.33 8.99 9.14
CA ARG A 147 -12.89 9.15 8.93
C ARG A 147 -12.14 7.83 9.16
N GLU A 148 -12.38 7.16 10.28
CA GLU A 148 -11.78 5.85 10.57
C GLU A 148 -12.05 4.82 9.46
N ILE A 149 -13.27 4.79 8.94
CA ILE A 149 -13.67 3.86 7.88
C ILE A 149 -12.95 4.20 6.57
N ILE A 150 -12.95 5.47 6.17
CA ILE A 150 -12.29 5.91 4.94
C ILE A 150 -10.78 5.66 5.03
N GLU A 151 -10.15 6.02 6.15
CA GLU A 151 -8.72 5.79 6.38
C GLU A 151 -8.37 4.30 6.41
N LYS A 152 -9.25 3.45 6.90
CA LYS A 152 -9.02 2.00 6.90
C LYS A 152 -9.12 1.36 5.52
N TYR A 153 -10.19 1.67 4.78
CA TYR A 153 -10.55 0.94 3.55
C TYR A 153 -10.17 1.67 2.27
N CYS A 154 -10.08 2.99 2.31
CA CYS A 154 -9.98 3.85 1.13
C CYS A 154 -8.72 4.71 1.08
N SER A 155 -7.77 4.56 2.03
CA SER A 155 -6.56 5.40 2.13
C SER A 155 -5.74 5.48 0.84
N PHE A 156 -5.86 4.50 -0.04
CA PHE A 156 -5.08 4.43 -1.26
C PHE A 156 -5.94 4.30 -2.51
N MET A 157 -7.23 4.60 -2.41
CA MET A 157 -8.07 4.62 -3.61
C MET A 157 -7.54 5.61 -4.66
N PRO A 158 -7.66 5.28 -5.98
CA PRO A 158 -7.06 6.05 -7.06
C PRO A 158 -7.81 7.36 -7.37
N VAL A 159 -8.53 7.90 -6.40
CA VAL A 159 -9.24 9.18 -6.45
C VAL A 159 -9.10 9.89 -5.11
N ASN A 160 -9.10 11.23 -5.12
CA ASN A 160 -9.13 11.98 -3.87
C ASN A 160 -10.47 11.82 -3.17
N ILE A 161 -10.44 11.62 -1.86
CA ILE A 161 -11.64 11.48 -1.02
C ILE A 161 -11.60 12.55 0.07
N TYR A 162 -12.62 13.39 0.09
CA TYR A 162 -12.77 14.45 1.08
C TYR A 162 -13.93 14.13 2.00
N LEU A 163 -13.76 14.41 3.29
CA LEU A 163 -14.81 14.24 4.31
C LEU A 163 -15.14 15.58 4.91
N SER A 164 -16.43 15.88 4.99
CA SER A 164 -16.94 17.09 5.63
C SER A 164 -18.24 16.81 6.38
N LYS A 165 -18.57 17.70 7.32
CA LYS A 165 -19.86 17.72 8.00
C LYS A 165 -20.74 18.77 7.31
N GLU A 166 -21.98 18.41 6.99
CA GLU A 166 -22.95 19.35 6.43
C GLU A 166 -23.22 20.48 7.43
N ASN A 167 -23.35 21.70 6.93
CA ASN A 167 -23.54 22.91 7.75
C ASN A 167 -22.41 23.19 8.78
N ALA A 168 -21.22 22.60 8.61
CA ALA A 168 -20.08 22.96 9.44
C ALA A 168 -19.69 24.44 9.23
N PRO A 169 -19.32 25.16 10.30
CA PRO A 169 -18.82 26.51 10.14
C PRO A 169 -17.55 26.53 9.29
N GLN A 170 -17.39 27.56 8.45
CA GLN A 170 -16.22 27.72 7.63
C GLN A 170 -14.97 27.85 8.52
N GLU A 171 -14.03 26.96 8.34
CA GLU A 171 -12.70 27.03 8.95
C GLU A 171 -11.71 27.83 8.09
N TYR A 172 -10.74 28.42 8.75
CA TYR A 172 -9.72 29.22 8.09
C TYR A 172 -8.32 28.74 8.49
N GLU A 173 -7.37 28.95 7.59
CA GLU A 173 -5.95 28.72 7.87
C GLU A 173 -5.13 29.93 7.41
N THR A 174 -3.97 30.13 8.04
CA THR A 174 -3.05 31.22 7.67
C THR A 174 -1.78 30.58 7.12
N ILE A 175 -1.45 30.95 5.90
CA ILE A 175 -0.29 30.45 5.14
C ILE A 175 0.65 31.60 4.80
N ASP A 176 1.90 31.30 4.46
CA ASP A 176 2.80 32.30 3.86
C ASP A 176 2.30 32.66 2.44
N GLU A 177 2.39 33.93 2.04
CA GLU A 177 1.89 34.38 0.72
C GLU A 177 2.52 33.61 -0.45
N ALA A 178 3.75 33.12 -0.28
CA ALA A 178 4.45 32.29 -1.26
C ALA A 178 3.81 30.90 -1.47
N GLU A 179 2.98 30.44 -0.55
CA GLU A 179 2.28 29.12 -0.60
C GLU A 179 0.86 29.23 -1.18
N LEU A 180 0.46 30.44 -1.61
CA LEU A 180 -0.85 30.69 -2.18
C LEU A 180 -1.01 29.93 -3.51
N ARG A 181 -2.16 29.33 -3.71
CA ARG A 181 -2.56 28.60 -4.92
C ARG A 181 -3.64 29.36 -5.65
N ASP A 182 -3.80 29.10 -6.94
CA ASP A 182 -4.78 29.77 -7.79
C ASP A 182 -6.24 29.51 -7.37
N ASP A 183 -6.48 28.38 -6.69
CA ASP A 183 -7.81 27.94 -6.22
C ASP A 183 -8.10 28.36 -4.76
N ASP A 184 -7.18 29.06 -4.08
CA ASP A 184 -7.39 29.51 -2.70
C ASP A 184 -8.35 30.71 -2.63
N VAL A 185 -9.29 30.62 -1.69
CA VAL A 185 -10.19 31.75 -1.39
C VAL A 185 -9.58 32.60 -0.28
N ILE A 186 -9.07 33.76 -0.69
CA ILE A 186 -8.43 34.71 0.22
C ILE A 186 -9.50 35.43 1.04
N VAL A 187 -9.34 35.38 2.37
CA VAL A 187 -10.17 36.09 3.34
C VAL A 187 -9.52 37.41 3.78
N GLU A 188 -8.23 37.37 4.08
CA GLU A 188 -7.49 38.50 4.60
C GLU A 188 -5.99 38.38 4.28
N ARG A 189 -5.33 39.48 4.01
CA ARG A 189 -3.86 39.55 3.89
C ARG A 189 -3.29 40.16 5.16
N ILE A 190 -2.28 39.54 5.76
CA ILE A 190 -1.70 39.89 7.05
C ILE A 190 -0.23 40.19 6.83
N HIS A 191 0.17 41.41 7.15
CA HIS A 191 1.58 41.79 7.15
C HIS A 191 2.13 41.68 8.58
N GLU A 192 3.13 40.82 8.79
CA GLU A 192 3.85 40.72 10.05
C GLU A 192 5.17 41.50 9.92
N ASP A 193 5.32 42.59 10.71
CA ASP A 193 6.55 43.36 10.76
C ASP A 193 7.72 42.52 11.30
N ALA A 194 8.93 42.87 10.87
CA ALA A 194 10.16 42.25 11.38
C ALA A 194 10.25 42.35 12.90
N LYS A 195 10.49 41.23 13.57
CA LYS A 195 10.76 41.23 15.02
C LYS A 195 12.23 41.51 15.29
N THR A 196 12.46 42.59 16.03
CA THR A 196 13.81 42.99 16.45
C THR A 196 13.96 42.85 17.96
N GLU A 197 15.08 42.33 18.42
CA GLU A 197 15.46 42.27 19.84
C GLU A 197 16.73 43.10 20.08
N GLU A 198 16.76 43.86 21.20
CA GLU A 198 17.97 44.48 21.66
C GLU A 198 18.87 43.44 22.33
N LYS A 199 20.06 43.19 21.75
CA LYS A 199 21.10 42.37 22.37
C LYS A 199 22.31 43.26 22.71
N GLU A 200 22.89 43.05 23.88
CA GLU A 200 24.14 43.65 24.25
C GLU A 200 25.29 42.93 23.53
N ASN A 201 26.12 43.69 22.79
CA ASN A 201 27.32 43.18 22.16
C ASN A 201 28.47 43.01 23.18
N ASP A 202 29.54 42.33 22.81
CA ASP A 202 30.69 42.07 23.67
C ASP A 202 31.39 43.35 24.21
N LYS A 203 30.96 44.55 23.76
CA LYS A 203 31.45 45.86 24.20
C LYS A 203 30.49 46.60 25.12
N GLY A 204 29.33 45.98 25.47
CA GLY A 204 28.33 46.58 26.36
C GLY A 204 27.42 47.59 25.65
N GLU A 205 27.39 47.62 24.31
CA GLU A 205 26.50 48.48 23.53
C GLU A 205 25.27 47.67 23.09
N LYS A 206 24.11 48.34 23.15
CA LYS A 206 22.85 47.74 22.70
C LYS A 206 22.78 47.78 21.19
N GLU A 207 22.71 46.62 20.56
CA GLU A 207 22.52 46.46 19.13
C GLU A 207 21.14 45.84 18.88
N VAL A 208 20.37 46.42 17.97
CA VAL A 208 19.07 45.88 17.54
C VAL A 208 19.33 44.80 16.50
N VAL A 209 19.12 43.56 16.89
CA VAL A 209 19.26 42.39 16.01
C VAL A 209 17.90 41.97 15.50
N GLU A 210 17.78 41.87 14.20
CA GLU A 210 16.57 41.29 13.59
C GLU A 210 16.51 39.80 13.88
N VAL A 211 15.49 39.37 14.64
CA VAL A 211 15.29 37.95 15.04
C VAL A 211 14.41 37.20 14.04
N SER A 212 13.52 37.93 13.36
CA SER A 212 12.64 37.36 12.33
C SER A 212 12.37 38.44 11.27
N PRO A 213 12.59 38.14 9.98
CA PRO A 213 12.26 39.07 8.90
C PRO A 213 10.76 39.33 8.82
N ALA A 214 10.38 40.46 8.24
CA ALA A 214 8.98 40.73 7.89
C ALA A 214 8.44 39.61 6.97
N LYS A 215 7.21 39.17 7.23
CA LYS A 215 6.56 38.11 6.44
C LYS A 215 5.15 38.55 6.07
N ASP A 216 4.82 38.34 4.80
CA ASP A 216 3.45 38.46 4.31
C ASP A 216 2.74 37.12 4.40
N LYS A 217 1.65 37.08 5.16
CA LYS A 217 0.79 35.93 5.34
C LYS A 217 -0.60 36.19 4.76
N VAL A 218 -1.26 35.13 4.40
CA VAL A 218 -2.62 35.21 3.86
C VAL A 218 -3.51 34.25 4.65
N LYS A 219 -4.63 34.77 5.13
CA LYS A 219 -5.69 33.97 5.71
C LYS A 219 -6.60 33.53 4.59
N ILE A 220 -6.74 32.24 4.43
CA ILE A 220 -7.57 31.59 3.39
C ILE A 220 -8.63 30.72 4.02
N ASN A 221 -9.66 30.34 3.24
CA ASN A 221 -10.50 29.22 3.63
C ASN A 221 -9.61 28.00 3.78
N LYS A 222 -9.79 27.24 4.89
CA LYS A 222 -9.02 26.03 5.12
C LYS A 222 -9.18 25.07 3.94
N ARG A 223 -8.06 24.65 3.39
CA ARG A 223 -8.01 23.72 2.26
C ARG A 223 -8.58 22.36 2.65
N PRO A 224 -9.43 21.73 1.83
CA PRO A 224 -9.85 20.37 2.08
C PRO A 224 -8.63 19.43 1.99
N VAL A 225 -8.50 18.51 2.95
CA VAL A 225 -7.43 17.51 2.99
C VAL A 225 -7.99 16.19 2.51
N SER A 226 -7.39 15.64 1.46
CA SER A 226 -7.75 14.29 1.00
C SER A 226 -7.37 13.25 2.03
N LEU A 227 -8.30 12.33 2.32
CA LEU A 227 -8.07 11.16 3.17
C LEU A 227 -7.47 9.97 2.41
N SER A 228 -7.38 10.07 1.10
CA SER A 228 -6.77 9.08 0.22
C SER A 228 -5.49 9.61 -0.42
N ASP A 229 -4.61 8.66 -0.79
CA ASP A 229 -3.39 8.89 -1.56
C ASP A 229 -3.51 8.13 -2.88
N PRO A 230 -3.91 8.79 -3.99
CA PRO A 230 -4.16 8.12 -5.26
C PRO A 230 -2.91 7.51 -5.91
N GLU A 231 -1.73 7.99 -5.54
CA GLU A 231 -0.45 7.56 -6.08
C GLU A 231 0.47 7.01 -4.98
N PRO A 232 0.09 5.90 -4.32
CA PRO A 232 0.86 5.37 -3.22
C PRO A 232 2.27 4.93 -3.66
N LEU A 233 3.21 4.93 -2.73
CA LEU A 233 4.62 4.68 -3.01
C LEU A 233 4.88 3.37 -3.77
N TRP A 234 4.11 2.32 -3.49
CA TRP A 234 4.28 1.02 -4.17
C TRP A 234 3.87 1.01 -5.64
N MET A 235 3.14 2.05 -6.11
CA MET A 235 2.79 2.19 -7.53
C MET A 235 3.91 2.83 -8.34
N LYS A 236 4.83 3.56 -7.68
CA LYS A 236 6.00 4.15 -8.32
C LYS A 236 7.02 3.07 -8.73
N HIS A 237 7.82 3.38 -9.73
CA HIS A 237 8.94 2.50 -10.08
C HIS A 237 10.02 2.54 -8.98
N PRO A 238 10.58 1.38 -8.54
CA PRO A 238 11.57 1.35 -7.45
C PRO A 238 12.74 2.32 -7.61
N ASN A 239 13.22 2.51 -8.86
CA ASN A 239 14.35 3.40 -9.13
C ASN A 239 14.02 4.90 -9.02
N SER A 240 12.75 5.26 -8.93
CA SER A 240 12.30 6.65 -8.75
C SER A 240 12.00 7.00 -7.29
N CYS A 241 12.13 6.04 -6.37
CA CYS A 241 11.86 6.22 -4.95
C CYS A 241 13.16 6.42 -4.17
N THR A 242 13.13 7.32 -3.20
CA THR A 242 14.24 7.58 -2.28
C THR A 242 14.08 6.81 -0.98
N ASP A 243 15.17 6.59 -0.25
CA ASP A 243 15.15 5.93 1.06
C ASP A 243 14.26 6.67 2.07
N GLU A 244 14.23 8.00 2.00
CA GLU A 244 13.38 8.80 2.88
C GLU A 244 11.89 8.61 2.57
N GLU A 245 11.49 8.50 1.29
CA GLU A 245 10.10 8.19 0.91
C GLU A 245 9.68 6.81 1.47
N TYR A 246 10.56 5.79 1.43
CA TYR A 246 10.27 4.49 2.02
C TYR A 246 10.08 4.55 3.53
N LYS A 247 10.93 5.29 4.25
CA LYS A 247 10.84 5.44 5.71
C LYS A 247 9.61 6.25 6.12
N GLU A 248 9.29 7.30 5.38
CA GLU A 248 8.10 8.13 5.62
C GLU A 248 6.82 7.32 5.38
N PHE A 249 6.78 6.58 4.28
CA PHE A 249 5.67 5.66 3.99
C PHE A 249 5.50 4.61 5.08
N TYR A 250 6.59 4.02 5.56
CA TYR A 250 6.56 3.06 6.67
C TYR A 250 5.95 3.68 7.93
N ARG A 251 6.41 4.87 8.33
CA ARG A 251 5.88 5.59 9.50
C ARG A 251 4.40 5.89 9.34
N LYS A 252 4.00 6.38 8.17
CA LYS A 252 2.60 6.73 7.88
C LYS A 252 1.66 5.53 7.94
N VAL A 253 2.03 4.41 7.33
CA VAL A 253 1.15 3.24 7.18
C VAL A 253 1.07 2.39 8.44
N PHE A 254 2.20 2.22 9.15
CA PHE A 254 2.28 1.32 10.30
C PHE A 254 2.31 2.05 11.64
N MET A 255 2.28 3.39 11.65
CA MET A 255 2.39 4.23 12.85
C MET A 255 3.58 3.81 13.73
N ASP A 256 4.64 3.33 13.09
CA ASP A 256 5.85 2.85 13.73
C ASP A 256 6.98 3.86 13.53
N TYR A 257 7.44 4.45 14.62
CA TYR A 257 8.50 5.47 14.61
C TYR A 257 9.91 4.87 14.61
N LYS A 258 10.04 3.55 14.78
CA LYS A 258 11.32 2.85 14.61
C LYS A 258 11.58 2.69 13.12
N GLU A 259 12.76 3.06 12.66
CA GLU A 259 13.11 2.85 11.25
C GLU A 259 13.23 1.37 10.92
N PRO A 260 12.73 0.93 9.75
CA PRO A 260 12.94 -0.43 9.27
C PRO A 260 14.43 -0.64 8.95
N LEU A 261 14.90 -1.88 9.07
CA LEU A 261 16.29 -2.25 8.74
C LEU A 261 16.56 -2.08 7.23
N PHE A 262 15.64 -2.57 6.41
CA PHE A 262 15.62 -2.46 4.95
C PHE A 262 14.24 -2.89 4.43
N TRP A 263 14.07 -2.81 3.10
CA TRP A 263 12.82 -3.15 2.44
C TRP A 263 13.04 -3.84 1.09
N ILE A 264 11.95 -4.42 0.59
CA ILE A 264 11.85 -5.01 -0.74
C ILE A 264 10.69 -4.35 -1.45
N HIS A 265 10.95 -3.63 -2.52
CA HIS A 265 9.91 -3.12 -3.42
C HIS A 265 9.56 -4.20 -4.43
N LEU A 266 8.33 -4.71 -4.36
CA LEU A 266 7.79 -5.72 -5.27
C LEU A 266 7.16 -5.01 -6.47
N ASN A 267 7.56 -5.40 -7.67
CA ASN A 267 6.97 -4.93 -8.91
C ASN A 267 7.01 -6.07 -9.92
N MET A 268 5.86 -6.61 -10.25
CA MET A 268 5.71 -7.72 -11.18
C MET A 268 4.44 -7.54 -12.00
N ASP A 269 4.59 -7.60 -13.32
CA ASP A 269 3.49 -7.45 -14.28
C ASP A 269 3.09 -8.79 -14.91
N TYR A 270 3.94 -9.82 -14.86
CA TYR A 270 3.69 -11.14 -15.44
C TYR A 270 4.31 -12.26 -14.57
N PRO A 271 3.65 -13.39 -14.32
CA PRO A 271 2.38 -13.88 -14.87
C PRO A 271 1.11 -13.33 -14.16
N PHE A 272 1.24 -12.45 -13.21
CA PHE A 272 0.17 -11.72 -12.53
C PHE A 272 0.68 -10.36 -12.08
N ASN A 273 -0.23 -9.39 -11.96
CA ASN A 273 0.12 -8.07 -11.45
C ASN A 273 0.27 -8.13 -9.92
N LEU A 274 1.44 -7.77 -9.42
CA LEU A 274 1.69 -7.68 -8.00
C LEU A 274 2.67 -6.53 -7.73
N LYS A 275 2.21 -5.56 -6.97
CA LYS A 275 3.01 -4.45 -6.49
C LYS A 275 2.99 -4.42 -4.97
N GLY A 276 4.01 -3.84 -4.36
CA GLY A 276 4.03 -3.78 -2.91
C GLY A 276 5.39 -3.42 -2.34
N ILE A 277 5.41 -3.23 -1.03
CA ILE A 277 6.66 -2.99 -0.30
C ILE A 277 6.63 -3.85 0.96
N LEU A 278 7.64 -4.66 1.14
CA LEU A 278 7.87 -5.45 2.36
C LEU A 278 9.00 -4.82 3.15
N TYR A 279 8.78 -4.57 4.42
CA TYR A 279 9.74 -4.00 5.36
C TYR A 279 10.19 -5.04 6.37
N PHE A 280 11.48 -5.05 6.66
CA PHE A 280 12.06 -5.78 7.76
C PHE A 280 12.14 -4.84 8.97
N PRO A 281 11.23 -4.98 9.95
CA PRO A 281 11.24 -4.15 11.14
C PRO A 281 12.41 -4.54 12.04
N LYS A 282 12.87 -3.60 12.86
CA LYS A 282 13.76 -3.91 13.98
C LYS A 282 12.95 -4.62 15.07
N ILE A 283 13.28 -5.88 15.34
CA ILE A 283 12.58 -6.70 16.32
C ILE A 283 13.17 -6.42 17.71
N ASN A 284 12.33 -5.96 18.64
CA ASN A 284 12.71 -5.86 20.04
C ASN A 284 12.01 -6.99 20.80
N THR A 285 12.74 -8.09 21.01
CA THR A 285 12.18 -9.32 21.61
C THR A 285 11.79 -9.19 23.08
N GLU A 286 12.13 -8.08 23.74
CA GLU A 286 11.84 -7.89 25.17
C GLU A 286 10.47 -7.29 25.44
N TYR A 287 9.89 -6.51 24.51
CA TYR A 287 8.70 -5.70 24.79
C TYR A 287 7.64 -5.68 23.67
N ASP A 288 7.95 -6.13 22.46
CA ASP A 288 7.03 -6.05 21.34
C ASP A 288 6.42 -7.42 21.03
N SER A 289 5.12 -7.46 20.73
CA SER A 289 4.53 -8.62 20.06
C SER A 289 5.24 -8.83 18.72
N ILE A 290 5.71 -10.05 18.49
CA ILE A 290 6.49 -10.43 17.29
C ILE A 290 5.59 -10.48 16.04
N GLU A 291 4.40 -9.94 16.09
CA GLU A 291 3.48 -9.95 14.95
C GLU A 291 3.69 -8.73 14.07
N GLY A 292 4.14 -8.98 12.85
CA GLY A 292 4.15 -7.99 11.78
C GLY A 292 2.73 -7.74 11.26
N THR A 293 2.59 -6.81 10.33
CA THR A 293 1.32 -6.50 9.67
C THR A 293 1.56 -6.36 8.17
N ILE A 294 1.03 -7.30 7.40
CA ILE A 294 1.03 -7.20 5.94
C ILE A 294 -0.40 -6.91 5.48
N LYS A 295 -0.60 -5.71 4.95
CA LYS A 295 -1.87 -5.22 4.42
C LYS A 295 -2.05 -5.65 2.98
N LEU A 296 -3.14 -6.32 2.67
CA LEU A 296 -3.49 -6.75 1.33
C LEU A 296 -4.49 -5.80 0.69
N TYR A 297 -4.17 -5.39 -0.52
CA TYR A 297 -5.00 -4.53 -1.37
C TYR A 297 -5.33 -5.24 -2.69
N ASN A 298 -6.41 -4.84 -3.31
CA ASN A 298 -6.77 -5.18 -4.68
C ASN A 298 -7.19 -3.89 -5.39
N ASN A 299 -6.45 -3.48 -6.41
CA ASN A 299 -6.64 -2.18 -7.06
C ASN A 299 -6.68 -1.03 -6.04
N GLN A 300 -5.70 -0.97 -5.14
CA GLN A 300 -5.57 0.06 -4.10
C GLN A 300 -6.71 0.08 -3.05
N VAL A 301 -7.65 -0.87 -3.09
CA VAL A 301 -8.70 -1.04 -2.07
C VAL A 301 -8.25 -2.06 -1.05
N PHE A 302 -8.32 -1.70 0.23
CA PHE A 302 -7.96 -2.58 1.33
C PHE A 302 -8.89 -3.81 1.40
N ILE A 303 -8.28 -4.98 1.52
CA ILE A 303 -9.00 -6.26 1.65
C ILE A 303 -8.93 -6.76 3.08
N ALA A 304 -7.75 -7.03 3.58
CA ALA A 304 -7.53 -7.53 4.95
C ALA A 304 -6.04 -7.45 5.34
N ASP A 305 -5.79 -7.67 6.63
CA ASP A 305 -4.45 -7.82 7.17
C ASP A 305 -4.08 -9.31 7.29
N ASN A 306 -2.80 -9.63 7.08
CA ASN A 306 -2.18 -10.91 7.43
C ASN A 306 -2.92 -12.15 6.90
N ILE A 307 -3.37 -12.12 5.65
CA ILE A 307 -4.04 -13.27 5.02
C ILE A 307 -3.05 -14.42 4.84
N LYS A 308 -3.18 -15.47 5.65
CA LYS A 308 -2.26 -16.63 5.70
C LYS A 308 -2.22 -17.42 4.40
N GLU A 309 -3.28 -17.36 3.63
CA GLU A 309 -3.37 -18.01 2.33
C GLU A 309 -2.41 -17.37 1.30
N VAL A 310 -2.19 -16.06 1.38
CA VAL A 310 -1.31 -15.30 0.49
C VAL A 310 0.10 -15.19 1.06
N ILE A 311 0.20 -14.95 2.36
CA ILE A 311 1.45 -14.67 3.04
C ILE A 311 1.90 -15.89 3.83
N PRO A 312 3.04 -16.51 3.52
CA PRO A 312 3.60 -17.58 4.33
C PRO A 312 3.73 -17.18 5.80
N GLU A 313 3.42 -18.10 6.70
CA GLU A 313 3.39 -17.85 8.14
C GLU A 313 4.68 -17.20 8.67
N PHE A 314 5.84 -17.64 8.18
CA PHE A 314 7.12 -17.10 8.61
C PHE A 314 7.38 -15.66 8.11
N LEU A 315 6.68 -15.20 7.07
CA LEU A 315 6.73 -13.82 6.59
C LEU A 315 5.80 -12.88 7.36
N LEU A 316 4.89 -13.40 8.20
CA LEU A 316 4.00 -12.59 9.03
C LEU A 316 4.73 -11.79 10.13
N LEU A 317 6.04 -11.99 10.28
CA LEU A 317 6.89 -11.13 11.12
C LEU A 317 7.26 -9.80 10.44
N LEU A 318 7.05 -9.70 9.13
CA LEU A 318 7.33 -8.49 8.35
C LEU A 318 6.16 -7.51 8.44
N LYS A 319 6.45 -6.25 8.14
CA LYS A 319 5.44 -5.25 7.85
C LYS A 319 5.44 -4.96 6.36
N GLY A 320 4.27 -4.70 5.78
CA GLY A 320 4.23 -4.45 4.35
C GLY A 320 2.86 -4.15 3.80
N VAL A 321 2.86 -3.78 2.54
CA VAL A 321 1.67 -3.63 1.71
C VAL A 321 1.86 -4.46 0.46
N ILE A 322 0.81 -5.16 0.06
CA ILE A 322 0.77 -5.94 -1.18
C ILE A 322 -0.52 -5.58 -1.90
N ASP A 323 -0.39 -5.18 -3.14
CA ASP A 323 -1.51 -4.90 -4.03
C ASP A 323 -1.47 -5.86 -5.20
N CYS A 324 -2.53 -6.65 -5.37
CA CYS A 324 -2.65 -7.62 -6.45
C CYS A 324 -4.04 -7.56 -7.07
N PRO A 325 -4.19 -6.86 -8.21
CA PRO A 325 -5.46 -6.77 -8.94
C PRO A 325 -6.04 -8.10 -9.36
N ASP A 326 -5.19 -9.08 -9.67
CA ASP A 326 -5.58 -10.40 -10.17
C ASP A 326 -6.06 -11.38 -9.08
N LEU A 327 -6.15 -10.93 -7.81
CA LEU A 327 -6.63 -11.77 -6.72
C LEU A 327 -8.07 -12.22 -6.95
N PRO A 328 -8.33 -13.55 -6.94
CA PRO A 328 -9.68 -14.08 -7.10
C PRO A 328 -10.49 -13.89 -5.81
N LEU A 329 -11.12 -12.73 -5.68
CA LEU A 329 -11.94 -12.38 -4.53
C LEU A 329 -13.37 -12.91 -4.68
N ASN A 330 -14.01 -13.24 -3.55
CA ASN A 330 -15.46 -13.44 -3.50
C ASN A 330 -16.20 -12.09 -3.63
N VAL A 331 -17.52 -12.14 -3.72
CA VAL A 331 -18.37 -10.94 -3.87
C VAL A 331 -18.18 -9.95 -2.72
N SER A 332 -18.01 -10.43 -1.50
CA SER A 332 -17.76 -9.60 -0.31
C SER A 332 -16.32 -9.11 -0.19
N ARG A 333 -15.43 -9.55 -1.09
CA ARG A 333 -13.98 -9.27 -1.06
C ARG A 333 -13.27 -9.70 0.21
N SER A 334 -13.91 -10.50 1.06
CA SER A 334 -13.39 -10.93 2.36
C SER A 334 -12.66 -12.26 2.32
N ALA A 335 -12.75 -13.01 1.22
CA ALA A 335 -12.14 -14.32 1.09
C ALA A 335 -11.64 -14.58 -0.34
N LEU A 336 -10.63 -15.44 -0.44
CA LEU A 336 -10.02 -15.87 -1.69
C LEU A 336 -10.68 -17.15 -2.20
N GLN A 337 -10.86 -17.26 -3.52
CA GLN A 337 -11.57 -18.37 -4.15
C GLN A 337 -10.67 -19.42 -4.81
N ASN A 338 -9.38 -19.15 -4.99
CA ASN A 338 -8.51 -20.02 -5.79
C ASN A 338 -7.16 -20.27 -5.13
N ASP A 339 -7.04 -21.41 -4.48
CA ASP A 339 -5.83 -21.84 -3.77
C ASP A 339 -4.59 -21.94 -4.68
N GLY A 340 -4.75 -22.31 -5.94
CA GLY A 340 -3.65 -22.51 -6.87
C GLY A 340 -2.98 -21.20 -7.29
N PHE A 341 -3.75 -20.13 -7.46
CA PHE A 341 -3.26 -18.79 -7.80
C PHE A 341 -2.56 -18.15 -6.60
N VAL A 342 -3.22 -18.22 -5.45
CA VAL A 342 -2.73 -17.68 -4.18
C VAL A 342 -1.39 -18.30 -3.80
N LYS A 343 -1.24 -19.63 -4.01
CA LYS A 343 0.02 -20.32 -3.79
C LYS A 343 1.17 -19.80 -4.65
N LYS A 344 0.90 -19.45 -5.92
CA LYS A 344 1.94 -18.84 -6.81
C LYS A 344 2.40 -17.49 -6.30
N ILE A 345 1.50 -16.66 -5.78
CA ILE A 345 1.84 -15.36 -5.16
C ILE A 345 2.74 -15.61 -3.95
N SER A 346 2.35 -16.50 -3.06
CA SER A 346 3.10 -16.88 -1.87
C SER A 346 4.52 -17.37 -2.21
N GLU A 347 4.66 -18.26 -3.19
CA GLU A 347 5.95 -18.74 -3.67
C GLU A 347 6.82 -17.63 -4.28
N TYR A 348 6.21 -16.70 -4.99
CA TYR A 348 6.93 -15.53 -5.56
C TYR A 348 7.47 -14.61 -4.47
N ILE A 349 6.64 -14.27 -3.49
CA ILE A 349 7.03 -13.43 -2.35
C ILE A 349 8.20 -14.09 -1.60
N THR A 350 8.05 -15.38 -1.27
CA THR A 350 9.10 -16.19 -0.62
C THR A 350 10.42 -16.14 -1.39
N LYS A 351 10.34 -16.32 -2.72
CA LYS A 351 11.52 -16.24 -3.58
C LYS A 351 12.19 -14.87 -3.53
N LYS A 352 11.42 -13.78 -3.63
CA LYS A 352 11.95 -12.41 -3.60
C LYS A 352 12.61 -12.08 -2.27
N VAL A 353 12.03 -12.54 -1.17
CA VAL A 353 12.62 -12.39 0.16
C VAL A 353 13.95 -13.13 0.25
N ALA A 354 14.00 -14.40 -0.17
CA ALA A 354 15.23 -15.17 -0.18
C ALA A 354 16.31 -14.54 -1.09
N ASP A 355 15.92 -14.09 -2.29
CA ASP A 355 16.85 -13.44 -3.24
C ASP A 355 17.44 -12.13 -2.67
N LYS A 356 16.65 -11.33 -1.94
CA LYS A 356 17.14 -10.13 -1.25
C LYS A 356 18.14 -10.45 -0.16
N LEU A 357 17.80 -11.40 0.70
CA LEU A 357 18.67 -11.81 1.83
C LEU A 357 19.98 -12.42 1.33
N THR A 358 19.91 -13.34 0.36
CA THR A 358 21.11 -13.95 -0.23
C THR A 358 21.96 -12.94 -0.98
N GLY A 359 21.31 -12.01 -1.70
CA GLY A 359 21.99 -10.90 -2.36
C GLY A 359 22.73 -10.02 -1.38
N MET A 360 22.09 -9.61 -0.28
CA MET A 360 22.72 -8.80 0.76
C MET A 360 23.92 -9.52 1.38
N CYS A 361 23.81 -10.80 1.71
CA CYS A 361 24.92 -11.56 2.23
C CYS A 361 26.14 -11.62 1.29
N LYS A 362 25.90 -11.58 -0.05
CA LYS A 362 26.96 -11.64 -1.06
C LYS A 362 27.59 -10.28 -1.37
N THR A 363 26.77 -9.22 -1.43
CA THR A 363 27.18 -7.91 -1.95
C THR A 363 27.36 -6.86 -0.90
N ASP A 364 26.74 -7.03 0.29
CA ASP A 364 26.78 -6.12 1.42
C ASP A 364 26.80 -6.92 2.74
N ARG A 365 27.87 -7.69 2.92
CA ARG A 365 28.07 -8.58 4.04
C ARG A 365 28.04 -7.85 5.38
N GLU A 366 28.58 -6.65 5.45
CA GLU A 366 28.63 -5.83 6.66
C GLU A 366 27.22 -5.50 7.17
N SER A 367 26.33 -5.04 6.29
CA SER A 367 24.92 -4.78 6.65
C SER A 367 24.19 -6.07 7.02
N TYR A 368 24.45 -7.18 6.33
CA TYR A 368 23.85 -8.47 6.65
C TYR A 368 24.20 -8.96 8.03
N GLU A 369 25.47 -8.87 8.43
CA GLU A 369 25.96 -9.22 9.77
C GLU A 369 25.41 -8.28 10.84
N LYS A 370 25.35 -6.97 10.56
CA LYS A 370 24.78 -5.96 11.45
C LYS A 370 23.31 -6.23 11.79
N TYR A 371 22.55 -6.72 10.80
CA TYR A 371 21.12 -7.00 10.97
C TYR A 371 20.83 -8.44 11.41
N TRP A 372 21.87 -9.29 11.51
CA TRP A 372 21.70 -10.72 11.72
C TRP A 372 20.88 -11.08 12.96
N ASP A 373 21.09 -10.41 14.07
CA ASP A 373 20.37 -10.71 15.32
C ASP A 373 18.86 -10.41 15.18
N ASP A 374 18.49 -9.39 14.40
CA ASP A 374 17.11 -9.05 14.12
C ASP A 374 16.45 -9.98 13.08
N ILE A 375 17.20 -10.41 12.04
CA ILE A 375 16.64 -11.20 10.93
C ILE A 375 16.80 -12.73 11.13
N SER A 376 17.72 -13.18 11.98
CA SER A 376 18.00 -14.60 12.15
C SER A 376 16.82 -15.43 12.66
N PRO A 377 15.98 -14.95 13.60
CA PRO A 377 14.80 -15.70 14.04
C PRO A 377 13.84 -15.98 12.88
N PHE A 378 13.61 -14.98 12.04
CA PHE A 378 12.79 -15.07 10.84
C PHE A 378 13.37 -16.07 9.83
N ILE A 379 14.67 -15.97 9.51
CA ILE A 379 15.34 -16.85 8.55
C ILE A 379 15.30 -18.30 9.05
N LYS A 380 15.66 -18.54 10.31
CA LYS A 380 15.67 -19.88 10.91
C LYS A 380 14.26 -20.49 10.94
N TYR A 381 13.26 -19.71 11.33
CA TYR A 381 11.87 -20.17 11.33
C TYR A 381 11.39 -20.48 9.90
N GLY A 382 11.71 -19.63 8.92
CA GLY A 382 11.42 -19.87 7.51
C GLY A 382 12.06 -21.16 6.98
N CYS A 383 13.33 -21.43 7.32
CA CYS A 383 14.01 -22.66 6.93
C CYS A 383 13.36 -23.91 7.53
N ILE A 384 12.75 -23.82 8.71
CA ILE A 384 12.04 -24.96 9.34
C ILE A 384 10.68 -25.18 8.66
N LYS A 385 10.00 -24.13 8.26
CA LYS A 385 8.61 -24.18 7.74
C LYS A 385 8.53 -24.40 6.24
N ASP A 386 9.50 -23.92 5.46
CA ASP A 386 9.49 -23.98 3.99
C ASP A 386 10.80 -24.56 3.45
N SER A 387 10.72 -25.74 2.84
CA SER A 387 11.89 -26.44 2.29
C SER A 387 12.53 -25.67 1.12
N LYS A 388 11.75 -25.01 0.26
CA LYS A 388 12.28 -24.22 -0.87
C LYS A 388 13.04 -22.97 -0.38
N PHE A 389 12.55 -22.36 0.70
CA PHE A 389 13.24 -21.26 1.37
C PHE A 389 14.52 -21.77 2.04
N SER A 390 14.46 -22.91 2.73
CA SER A 390 15.61 -23.58 3.35
C SER A 390 16.71 -23.87 2.32
N ASP A 391 16.37 -24.48 1.19
CA ASP A 391 17.33 -24.80 0.12
C ASP A 391 18.09 -23.57 -0.38
N LYS A 392 17.44 -22.39 -0.37
CA LYS A 392 18.05 -21.13 -0.77
C LYS A 392 18.88 -20.46 0.33
N MET A 393 18.47 -20.61 1.60
CA MET A 393 19.03 -19.86 2.72
C MET A 393 20.08 -20.60 3.54
N ASN A 394 20.15 -21.93 3.46
CA ASN A 394 21.05 -22.74 4.29
C ASN A 394 22.52 -22.29 4.24
N ASP A 395 23.01 -21.96 3.06
CA ASP A 395 24.38 -21.50 2.84
C ASP A 395 24.67 -20.09 3.38
N TYR A 396 23.61 -19.35 3.77
CA TYR A 396 23.69 -17.95 4.22
C TYR A 396 23.32 -17.75 5.69
N ILE A 397 23.10 -18.85 6.42
CA ILE A 397 22.90 -18.80 7.86
C ILE A 397 24.26 -18.49 8.52
N LEU A 398 24.25 -17.49 9.41
CA LEU A 398 25.45 -17.11 10.15
C LEU A 398 25.50 -17.77 11.52
N PHE A 399 26.71 -18.15 11.89
CA PHE A 399 27.06 -18.65 13.20
C PHE A 399 28.12 -17.73 13.79
N LYS A 400 28.09 -17.52 15.07
CA LYS A 400 29.09 -16.71 15.79
C LYS A 400 30.23 -17.60 16.29
N ASN A 401 31.45 -17.28 15.91
CA ASN A 401 32.62 -18.00 16.41
C ASN A 401 33.03 -17.51 17.83
N ILE A 402 34.02 -18.13 18.42
CA ILE A 402 34.54 -17.81 19.78
C ILE A 402 35.07 -16.38 19.88
N ASP A 403 35.47 -15.77 18.77
CA ASP A 403 35.98 -14.40 18.73
C ASP A 403 34.83 -13.38 18.50
N GLY A 404 33.59 -13.85 18.43
CA GLY A 404 32.40 -13.02 18.20
C GLY A 404 32.16 -12.63 16.75
N LYS A 405 32.89 -13.21 15.78
CA LYS A 405 32.76 -12.96 14.36
C LYS A 405 31.65 -13.82 13.75
N TYR A 406 30.86 -13.26 12.86
CA TYR A 406 29.81 -13.99 12.11
C TYR A 406 30.40 -14.70 10.90
N LEU A 407 30.14 -16.01 10.77
CA LEU A 407 30.63 -16.89 9.72
C LEU A 407 29.48 -17.75 9.18
N THR A 408 29.49 -18.02 7.87
CA THR A 408 28.70 -19.11 7.28
C THR A 408 29.40 -20.46 7.52
N LEU A 409 28.71 -21.58 7.27
CA LEU A 409 29.38 -22.90 7.33
C LEU A 409 30.54 -22.99 6.33
N LYS A 410 30.43 -22.37 5.16
CA LYS A 410 31.51 -22.32 4.17
C LYS A 410 32.70 -21.54 4.68
N ASP A 411 32.47 -20.35 5.26
CA ASP A 411 33.55 -19.57 5.89
C ASP A 411 34.25 -20.37 6.99
N CYS A 412 33.49 -21.09 7.82
CA CYS A 412 34.07 -21.95 8.86
C CYS A 412 34.98 -23.08 8.31
N ILE A 413 34.55 -23.69 7.20
CA ILE A 413 35.36 -24.74 6.54
C ILE A 413 36.60 -24.12 5.92
N GLU A 414 36.51 -23.00 5.25
CA GLU A 414 37.63 -22.31 4.60
C GLU A 414 38.68 -21.82 5.63
N GLU A 415 38.25 -21.18 6.72
CA GLU A 415 39.14 -20.72 7.78
C GLU A 415 39.90 -21.86 8.47
N ASN A 416 39.32 -23.08 8.51
CA ASN A 416 39.92 -24.26 9.16
C ASN A 416 40.59 -25.21 8.16
N ARG A 417 40.73 -24.86 6.89
CA ARG A 417 41.38 -25.67 5.87
C ARG A 417 42.86 -25.70 6.11
N LYS A 418 43.43 -26.91 6.19
CA LYS A 418 44.88 -27.06 6.37
C LYS A 418 45.63 -26.75 5.08
N PRO A 419 46.83 -26.14 5.11
CA PRO A 419 47.61 -25.82 3.91
C PRO A 419 47.95 -27.01 2.98
N GLU A 420 47.88 -28.23 3.51
CA GLU A 420 48.15 -29.47 2.76
C GLU A 420 47.00 -29.86 1.79
N ASP A 421 45.80 -29.25 1.93
CA ASP A 421 44.66 -29.54 1.07
C ASP A 421 44.60 -28.65 -0.21
N GLU A 422 45.38 -27.56 -0.26
CA GLU A 422 45.46 -26.70 -1.46
C GLU A 422 46.16 -27.39 -2.62
N THR A 423 47.12 -28.27 -2.38
CA THR A 423 47.86 -28.99 -3.42
C THR A 423 47.03 -30.07 -4.10
N LYS A 424 45.95 -30.56 -3.52
CA LYS A 424 45.11 -31.60 -4.13
C LYS A 424 44.00 -31.03 -5.05
N THR A 425 43.69 -29.73 -4.96
CA THR A 425 42.67 -29.10 -5.78
C THR A 425 43.21 -28.62 -7.14
N GLU A 426 44.51 -28.28 -7.23
CA GLU A 426 45.14 -27.90 -8.50
C GLU A 426 45.42 -29.09 -9.42
N GLU A 427 45.73 -30.29 -8.88
CA GLU A 427 45.93 -31.49 -9.65
C GLU A 427 44.64 -32.10 -10.26
N THR A 428 43.46 -31.71 -9.81
CA THR A 428 42.16 -32.23 -10.30
C THR A 428 41.58 -31.43 -11.49
N VAL A 429 42.13 -30.27 -11.81
CA VAL A 429 41.64 -29.41 -12.92
C VAL A 429 42.42 -29.65 -14.22
N GLU A 430 43.66 -30.22 -14.13
CA GLU A 430 44.47 -30.45 -15.35
C GLU A 430 44.40 -31.86 -15.98
N SER A 431 43.58 -32.80 -15.43
CA SER A 431 43.52 -34.18 -15.92
C SER A 431 42.11 -34.63 -16.37
N THR A 432 41.39 -33.82 -17.13
CA THR A 432 40.11 -34.25 -17.76
C THR A 432 40.19 -34.12 -19.29
N GLU A 433 41.25 -34.67 -19.91
CA GLU A 433 41.16 -35.16 -21.29
C GLU A 433 42.00 -36.47 -21.39
N GLU A 434 41.32 -37.50 -21.91
CA GLU A 434 41.79 -38.84 -22.27
C GLU A 434 41.89 -39.90 -21.14
N LYS A 435 40.87 -40.78 -21.05
CA LYS A 435 40.90 -42.20 -21.41
C LYS A 435 39.62 -42.93 -20.91
N LYS A 436 38.92 -43.54 -21.81
CA LYS A 436 38.02 -44.67 -21.57
C LYS A 436 38.85 -45.90 -21.21
N GLU A 437 38.42 -46.62 -20.18
CA GLU A 437 38.23 -48.06 -20.08
C GLU A 437 38.42 -48.60 -18.65
N ASP A 438 37.43 -49.36 -18.21
CA ASP A 438 37.36 -50.44 -17.25
C ASP A 438 38.07 -50.30 -15.85
N GLY A 439 37.27 -50.41 -14.82
CA GLY A 439 37.71 -50.88 -13.50
C GLY A 439 36.97 -50.23 -12.32
N ALA A 440 36.22 -51.05 -11.59
CA ALA A 440 35.68 -50.91 -10.25
C ALA A 440 35.62 -49.50 -9.62
N LYS A 441 34.44 -48.94 -9.46
CA LYS A 441 34.21 -47.78 -8.59
C LYS A 441 34.45 -48.15 -7.14
N ASP A 442 35.60 -47.82 -6.60
CA ASP A 442 35.73 -47.50 -5.19
C ASP A 442 35.01 -46.16 -4.97
N GLU A 443 33.81 -46.22 -4.44
CA GLU A 443 33.12 -45.04 -3.92
C GLU A 443 33.91 -44.57 -2.69
N LYS A 444 34.80 -43.60 -2.89
CA LYS A 444 35.40 -42.86 -1.76
C LYS A 444 34.20 -42.15 -1.06
N GLU A 445 33.92 -42.58 0.18
CA GLU A 445 33.00 -41.85 1.06
C GLU A 445 33.44 -40.37 1.10
N PRO A 446 32.52 -39.40 0.98
CA PRO A 446 32.86 -37.98 1.06
C PRO A 446 33.54 -37.72 2.42
N GLU A 447 34.66 -37.03 2.38
CA GLU A 447 35.40 -36.62 3.58
C GLU A 447 34.48 -35.81 4.50
N LYS A 448 34.15 -36.36 5.68
CA LYS A 448 33.26 -35.71 6.64
C LYS A 448 34.04 -34.72 7.48
N THR A 449 33.72 -33.45 7.37
CA THR A 449 34.25 -32.39 8.25
C THR A 449 33.36 -32.28 9.49
N THR A 450 33.98 -32.38 10.68
CA THR A 450 33.25 -32.26 11.96
C THR A 450 33.35 -30.82 12.47
N ILE A 451 32.18 -30.18 12.67
CA ILE A 451 32.07 -28.84 13.26
C ILE A 451 31.44 -28.99 14.65
N PHE A 452 32.09 -28.40 15.67
CA PHE A 452 31.57 -28.35 17.03
C PHE A 452 30.79 -27.04 17.19
N TYR A 453 29.61 -27.12 17.81
CA TYR A 453 28.78 -25.95 18.08
C TYR A 453 28.30 -25.94 19.54
N VAL A 454 28.09 -24.76 20.06
CA VAL A 454 27.61 -24.51 21.42
C VAL A 454 26.24 -23.84 21.31
N THR A 455 25.27 -24.32 22.07
CA THR A 455 23.91 -23.76 22.09
C THR A 455 23.64 -22.83 23.27
N ASP A 456 24.47 -22.95 24.31
CA ASP A 456 24.37 -22.18 25.55
C ASP A 456 25.77 -21.85 26.07
N GLU A 457 26.17 -20.58 25.96
CA GLU A 457 27.49 -20.10 26.37
C GLU A 457 27.74 -20.21 27.88
N VAL A 458 26.69 -20.27 28.71
CA VAL A 458 26.77 -20.31 30.16
C VAL A 458 26.89 -21.74 30.70
N GLN A 459 26.33 -22.72 29.99
CA GLN A 459 26.24 -24.11 30.42
C GLN A 459 27.31 -25.03 29.77
N GLN A 460 27.94 -24.61 28.72
CA GLN A 460 28.95 -25.33 27.95
C GLN A 460 30.25 -24.56 27.85
#